data_190e2515204134bce4ef3c56ba4ec554
#
_entry.id   190e2515204134bce4ef3c56ba4ec554
#
_cell.length_a   1.000
_cell.length_b   1.000
_cell.length_c   1.000
_cell.angle_alpha   90.00
_cell.angle_beta   90.00
_cell.angle_gamma   90.00
#
_symmetry.space_group_name_H-M   'P 1'
#
loop_
_entity.id
_entity.type
_entity.pdbx_description
1 polymer ?
#
loop_
_entity_poly.entity_id
_entity_poly.type
_entity_poly.pdbx_seq_one_letter_code
_entity_poly.pdbx_strand_id
1 'polypeptide(L)'
;MSAEPKETTASVRMSVAEKSSVEERAKSLGYKSLSDYLRALAASDMKAVSPTLIQPRITRPVSRYHETNLGTMWNGDSLDWMDSREAESVNLIMTSPPFGLVRKKSYGNEDAHAYCDWFRPFAEGFKKILKDDGSLVIDIGGAWKAGTPTRSLYHYELLLMLCNEYGFHLALEHFWWNPAKLPTPAEWVNVRRVRPKDAVNCVWWLSKTPFPKASNRRVLAPYSDSMKSLLKNGYQAKTRPSGHVISEKFGKDNGGSVPPNLLAIANTESNGTYQDYCRKRGLDIHPARFPSALPEYFIRMTTDPGDFVFDPFGGSCVTGAVSEALGRHWACVEMNSAYLEGAMSRFEGDPIVLAKDKPSSYTIFTPCAAQVMENAVPLVADGGAARPKK
;
A
#
# COMPACT_ATOMS: atom_id res chain seq x y z
N MET A 1 -43.04 14.01 34.46
CA MET A 1 -43.89 13.68 33.30
C MET A 1 -43.09 14.11 32.08
N SER A 2 -42.40 13.18 31.44
CA SER A 2 -41.65 13.40 30.17
C SER A 2 -42.66 13.36 29.04
N ALA A 3 -42.74 14.45 28.28
CA ALA A 3 -43.56 14.51 27.07
C ALA A 3 -42.99 13.57 26.00
N GLU A 4 -43.79 12.64 25.50
CA GLU A 4 -43.44 11.83 24.35
C GLU A 4 -43.18 12.73 23.15
N PRO A 5 -42.15 12.44 22.32
CA PRO A 5 -41.87 13.19 21.11
C PRO A 5 -43.06 13.03 20.15
N LYS A 6 -43.60 14.16 19.68
CA LYS A 6 -44.65 14.16 18.65
C LYS A 6 -44.10 13.57 17.35
N GLU A 7 -44.77 12.55 16.80
CA GLU A 7 -44.49 12.04 15.48
C GLU A 7 -44.67 13.13 14.43
N THR A 8 -43.63 13.37 13.63
CA THR A 8 -43.65 14.32 12.52
C THR A 8 -43.70 13.52 11.21
N THR A 9 -44.68 13.78 10.35
CA THR A 9 -44.83 13.11 9.04
C THR A 9 -44.12 13.94 7.97
N ALA A 10 -43.12 13.33 7.29
CA ALA A 10 -42.54 13.86 6.07
C ALA A 10 -43.18 13.20 4.86
N SER A 11 -43.55 13.99 3.82
CA SER A 11 -44.13 13.49 2.56
C SER A 11 -43.20 13.73 1.38
N VAL A 12 -43.01 12.70 0.54
CA VAL A 12 -42.25 12.78 -0.70
C VAL A 12 -43.24 12.70 -1.87
N ARG A 13 -43.18 13.67 -2.80
CA ARG A 13 -43.97 13.62 -4.01
C ARG A 13 -43.23 12.86 -5.10
N MET A 14 -43.85 11.83 -5.65
CA MET A 14 -43.35 11.01 -6.75
C MET A 14 -44.42 10.87 -7.82
N SER A 15 -43.98 10.71 -9.06
CA SER A 15 -44.89 10.28 -10.15
C SER A 15 -45.32 8.82 -9.91
N VAL A 16 -46.38 8.40 -10.58
CA VAL A 16 -46.90 7.02 -10.46
C VAL A 16 -45.83 5.99 -10.89
N ALA A 17 -45.08 6.29 -11.95
CA ALA A 17 -44.02 5.43 -12.44
C ALA A 17 -42.85 5.31 -11.46
N GLU A 18 -42.38 6.41 -10.88
CA GLU A 18 -41.34 6.41 -9.84
C GLU A 18 -41.75 5.63 -8.59
N LYS A 19 -43.00 5.84 -8.14
CA LYS A 19 -43.54 5.13 -6.99
C LYS A 19 -43.53 3.61 -7.22
N SER A 20 -44.04 3.17 -8.40
CA SER A 20 -44.06 1.74 -8.75
C SER A 20 -42.64 1.12 -8.76
N SER A 21 -41.67 1.83 -9.36
CA SER A 21 -40.28 1.37 -9.42
C SER A 21 -39.65 1.25 -8.03
N VAL A 22 -39.92 2.22 -7.14
CA VAL A 22 -39.39 2.18 -5.75
C VAL A 22 -40.07 1.11 -4.91
N GLU A 23 -41.38 0.86 -5.11
CA GLU A 23 -42.11 -0.24 -4.46
C GLU A 23 -41.58 -1.63 -4.89
N GLU A 24 -41.31 -1.81 -6.19
CA GLU A 24 -40.68 -3.04 -6.67
C GLU A 24 -39.30 -3.24 -6.07
N ARG A 25 -38.51 -2.19 -6.00
CA ARG A 25 -37.19 -2.24 -5.38
C ARG A 25 -37.27 -2.57 -3.89
N ALA A 26 -38.20 -1.97 -3.16
CA ALA A 26 -38.41 -2.27 -1.75
C ALA A 26 -38.77 -3.76 -1.53
N LYS A 27 -39.67 -4.31 -2.36
CA LYS A 27 -40.04 -5.73 -2.33
C LYS A 27 -38.84 -6.64 -2.64
N SER A 28 -38.05 -6.33 -3.66
CA SER A 28 -36.87 -7.12 -4.03
C SER A 28 -35.81 -7.16 -2.92
N LEU A 29 -35.77 -6.15 -2.05
CA LEU A 29 -34.89 -6.05 -0.90
C LEU A 29 -35.51 -6.60 0.40
N GLY A 30 -36.72 -7.16 0.35
CA GLY A 30 -37.38 -7.82 1.48
C GLY A 30 -38.09 -6.87 2.47
N TYR A 31 -38.31 -5.59 2.11
CA TYR A 31 -39.02 -4.65 2.98
C TYR A 31 -40.55 -4.89 2.91
N LYS A 32 -41.22 -4.78 4.07
CA LYS A 32 -42.67 -5.00 4.19
C LYS A 32 -43.50 -3.87 3.58
N SER A 33 -42.96 -2.66 3.54
CA SER A 33 -43.63 -1.50 2.98
C SER A 33 -42.64 -0.50 2.37
N LEU A 34 -43.13 0.37 1.45
CA LEU A 34 -42.38 1.50 0.94
C LEU A 34 -41.88 2.42 2.08
N SER A 35 -42.72 2.63 3.08
CA SER A 35 -42.36 3.47 4.25
C SER A 35 -41.19 2.86 5.04
N ASP A 36 -41.14 1.53 5.22
CA ASP A 36 -40.04 0.87 5.89
C ASP A 36 -38.73 0.98 5.08
N TYR A 37 -38.82 0.85 3.76
CA TYR A 37 -37.70 1.06 2.87
C TYR A 37 -37.18 2.49 2.91
N LEU A 38 -38.06 3.50 2.82
CA LEU A 38 -37.68 4.91 2.90
C LEU A 38 -37.10 5.29 4.28
N ARG A 39 -37.65 4.74 5.38
CA ARG A 39 -37.06 4.93 6.71
C ARG A 39 -35.67 4.29 6.82
N ALA A 40 -35.46 3.12 6.24
CA ALA A 40 -34.17 2.47 6.22
C ALA A 40 -33.13 3.25 5.40
N LEU A 41 -33.54 3.81 4.26
CA LEU A 41 -32.70 4.72 3.46
C LEU A 41 -32.37 5.99 4.25
N ALA A 42 -33.36 6.66 4.81
CA ALA A 42 -33.11 7.85 5.63
C ALA A 42 -32.23 7.55 6.85
N ALA A 43 -32.38 6.38 7.48
CA ALA A 43 -31.52 5.96 8.58
C ALA A 43 -30.10 5.62 8.15
N SER A 44 -29.91 5.10 6.92
CA SER A 44 -28.59 4.87 6.35
C SER A 44 -27.89 6.18 5.98
N ASP A 45 -28.62 7.13 5.40
CA ASP A 45 -28.10 8.47 5.12
C ASP A 45 -27.82 9.26 6.40
N MET A 46 -28.65 9.13 7.43
CA MET A 46 -28.38 9.75 8.73
C MET A 46 -27.17 9.12 9.44
N LYS A 47 -26.87 7.83 9.22
CA LYS A 47 -25.61 7.21 9.65
C LYS A 47 -24.42 7.68 8.82
N ALA A 48 -24.63 7.96 7.53
CA ALA A 48 -23.61 8.53 6.64
C ALA A 48 -23.39 10.05 6.90
N VAL A 49 -24.39 10.73 7.46
CA VAL A 49 -24.38 12.18 7.76
C VAL A 49 -24.45 12.45 9.27
N SER A 50 -24.17 11.49 10.13
CA SER A 50 -23.77 11.89 11.47
C SER A 50 -22.51 12.74 11.29
N PRO A 51 -22.55 14.07 11.54
CA PRO A 51 -21.32 14.79 11.74
C PRO A 51 -20.71 14.08 12.95
N THR A 52 -19.71 13.25 12.72
CA THR A 52 -18.78 12.87 13.79
C THR A 52 -18.45 14.23 14.41
N LEU A 53 -18.93 14.48 15.64
CA LEU A 53 -18.49 15.63 16.40
C LEU A 53 -16.98 15.50 16.37
N ILE A 54 -16.34 16.27 15.49
CA ILE A 54 -14.88 16.33 15.38
C ILE A 54 -14.49 16.81 16.78
N GLN A 55 -14.16 15.87 17.65
CA GLN A 55 -13.57 16.23 18.92
C GLN A 55 -12.38 17.11 18.56
N PRO A 56 -12.24 18.30 19.16
CA PRO A 56 -11.14 19.18 18.81
C PRO A 56 -9.86 18.34 18.94
N ARG A 57 -9.20 18.14 17.80
CA ARG A 57 -7.97 17.40 17.72
C ARG A 57 -6.97 18.06 18.66
N ILE A 58 -6.43 17.30 19.61
CA ILE A 58 -5.37 17.79 20.47
C ILE A 58 -4.14 17.95 19.56
N THR A 59 -3.89 19.16 19.08
CA THR A 59 -2.71 19.48 18.27
C THR A 59 -1.46 19.27 19.14
N ARG A 60 -0.56 18.42 18.70
CA ARG A 60 0.76 18.28 19.29
C ARG A 60 1.72 19.04 18.39
N PRO A 61 2.42 20.08 18.90
CA PRO A 61 3.32 20.84 18.07
C PRO A 61 4.36 19.92 17.45
N VAL A 62 4.45 19.96 16.12
CA VAL A 62 5.45 19.20 15.38
C VAL A 62 6.81 19.87 15.57
N SER A 63 7.79 19.13 16.06
CA SER A 63 9.14 19.62 16.31
C SER A 63 10.15 18.95 15.37
N ARG A 64 11.18 19.70 14.96
CA ARG A 64 12.31 19.11 14.24
C ARG A 64 13.07 18.18 15.16
N TYR A 65 13.32 16.96 14.70
CA TYR A 65 14.08 15.96 15.43
C TYR A 65 15.53 15.87 14.93
N HIS A 66 15.70 15.78 13.62
CA HIS A 66 17.00 15.73 12.96
C HIS A 66 16.89 16.36 11.57
N GLU A 67 17.95 17.08 11.15
CA GLU A 67 18.02 17.77 9.87
C GLU A 67 19.28 17.37 9.11
N THR A 68 19.15 17.16 7.81
CA THR A 68 20.22 16.93 6.86
C THR A 68 20.28 18.08 5.85
N ASN A 69 21.16 17.99 4.85
CA ASN A 69 21.21 18.99 3.78
C ASN A 69 19.95 18.99 2.89
N LEU A 70 19.25 17.86 2.77
CA LEU A 70 18.11 17.70 1.86
C LEU A 70 16.78 17.51 2.58
N GLY A 71 16.76 17.19 3.87
CA GLY A 71 15.51 16.92 4.52
C GLY A 71 15.53 16.89 6.04
N THR A 72 14.39 16.56 6.62
CA THR A 72 14.18 16.67 8.06
C THR A 72 13.30 15.54 8.58
N MET A 73 13.70 14.91 9.68
CA MET A 73 12.82 14.12 10.54
C MET A 73 12.09 15.03 11.52
N TRP A 74 10.79 14.79 11.67
CA TRP A 74 9.91 15.56 12.54
C TRP A 74 9.28 14.63 13.58
N ASN A 75 9.24 15.06 14.82
CA ASN A 75 8.46 14.39 15.87
C ASN A 75 7.14 15.11 16.07
N GLY A 76 6.02 14.41 15.92
CA GLY A 76 4.68 14.93 16.08
C GLY A 76 3.64 14.26 15.19
N ASP A 77 2.48 14.91 15.08
CA ASP A 77 1.39 14.45 14.22
C ASP A 77 1.58 14.98 12.80
N SER A 78 1.56 14.08 11.82
CA SER A 78 1.72 14.44 10.41
C SER A 78 0.58 15.29 9.84
N LEU A 79 -0.60 15.25 10.43
CA LEU A 79 -1.69 16.15 10.08
C LEU A 79 -1.33 17.60 10.42
N ASP A 80 -0.75 17.85 11.61
CA ASP A 80 -0.29 19.19 11.99
C ASP A 80 0.85 19.69 11.12
N TRP A 81 1.74 18.75 10.71
CA TRP A 81 2.78 19.07 9.74
C TRP A 81 2.18 19.49 8.39
N MET A 82 1.22 18.73 7.86
CA MET A 82 0.56 19.03 6.57
C MET A 82 -0.24 20.33 6.63
N ASP A 83 -0.91 20.62 7.75
CA ASP A 83 -1.66 21.86 7.93
C ASP A 83 -0.77 23.10 7.81
N SER A 84 0.48 22.99 8.26
CA SER A 84 1.48 24.07 8.17
C SER A 84 2.13 24.22 6.77
N ARG A 85 1.82 23.32 5.82
CA ARG A 85 2.45 23.35 4.49
C ARG A 85 1.60 24.08 3.47
N GLU A 86 2.32 24.71 2.54
CA GLU A 86 1.72 25.28 1.35
C GLU A 86 1.08 24.18 0.50
N ALA A 87 -0.01 24.52 -0.17
CA ALA A 87 -0.59 23.64 -1.17
C ALA A 87 0.40 23.37 -2.31
N GLU A 88 0.32 22.20 -2.93
CA GLU A 88 1.10 21.84 -4.11
C GLU A 88 2.62 21.93 -3.93
N SER A 89 3.10 21.62 -2.72
CA SER A 89 4.54 21.67 -2.36
C SER A 89 5.24 20.31 -2.44
N VAL A 90 4.50 19.20 -2.54
CA VAL A 90 5.02 17.82 -2.48
C VAL A 90 4.87 17.12 -3.83
N ASN A 91 5.95 16.49 -4.32
CA ASN A 91 5.93 15.73 -5.57
C ASN A 91 5.53 14.27 -5.37
N LEU A 92 5.94 13.67 -4.25
CA LEU A 92 5.62 12.27 -3.92
C LEU A 92 5.32 12.14 -2.43
N ILE A 93 4.18 11.52 -2.13
CA ILE A 93 3.94 10.94 -0.81
C ILE A 93 4.17 9.43 -0.95
N MET A 94 5.18 8.91 -0.24
CA MET A 94 5.51 7.47 -0.21
C MET A 94 5.42 6.97 1.23
N THR A 95 4.46 6.10 1.50
CA THR A 95 4.14 5.76 2.89
C THR A 95 3.56 4.35 3.07
N SER A 96 3.64 3.85 4.30
CA SER A 96 2.99 2.62 4.76
C SER A 96 2.28 2.93 6.08
N PRO A 97 1.00 3.33 6.05
CA PRO A 97 0.25 3.66 7.26
C PRO A 97 0.06 2.43 8.15
N PRO A 98 -0.24 2.60 9.44
CA PRO A 98 -0.65 1.48 10.29
C PRO A 98 -1.80 0.70 9.65
N PHE A 99 -1.67 -0.63 9.54
CA PHE A 99 -2.70 -1.46 8.90
C PHE A 99 -3.91 -1.65 9.81
N GLY A 100 -5.11 -1.77 9.25
CA GLY A 100 -6.34 -2.09 9.95
C GLY A 100 -6.37 -3.54 10.45
N LEU A 101 -5.59 -3.86 11.47
CA LEU A 101 -5.42 -5.21 11.99
C LEU A 101 -6.37 -5.50 13.14
N VAL A 102 -6.84 -6.74 13.23
CA VAL A 102 -7.68 -7.25 14.33
C VAL A 102 -6.99 -7.15 15.70
N ARG A 103 -5.67 -7.27 15.73
CA ARG A 103 -4.87 -7.11 16.97
C ARG A 103 -4.19 -5.76 16.96
N LYS A 104 -4.51 -4.93 17.96
CA LYS A 104 -3.80 -3.68 18.19
C LYS A 104 -2.32 -3.96 18.44
N LYS A 105 -1.46 -3.21 17.75
CA LYS A 105 -0.02 -3.23 17.94
C LYS A 105 0.42 -2.00 18.73
N SER A 106 1.63 -2.03 19.29
CA SER A 106 2.19 -0.96 20.13
C SER A 106 2.24 0.42 19.46
N TYR A 107 2.29 0.47 18.12
CA TYR A 107 2.34 1.73 17.36
C TYR A 107 0.94 2.32 17.06
N GLY A 108 -0.15 1.72 17.58
CA GLY A 108 -1.53 2.14 17.32
C GLY A 108 -1.99 1.79 15.89
N ASN A 109 -3.01 0.98 15.79
CA ASN A 109 -3.69 0.70 14.52
C ASN A 109 -5.19 0.75 14.78
N GLU A 110 -5.94 1.28 13.83
CA GLU A 110 -7.39 1.38 13.92
C GLU A 110 -8.06 0.04 13.59
N ASP A 111 -9.29 -0.11 14.08
CA ASP A 111 -10.15 -1.21 13.67
C ASP A 111 -10.47 -1.09 12.17
N ALA A 112 -10.58 -2.24 11.50
CA ALA A 112 -10.86 -2.28 10.07
C ALA A 112 -12.17 -1.56 9.69
N HIS A 113 -13.16 -1.46 10.60
CA HIS A 113 -14.42 -0.77 10.34
C HIS A 113 -14.31 0.75 10.47
N ALA A 114 -13.40 1.26 11.32
CA ALA A 114 -13.18 2.69 11.52
C ALA A 114 -12.04 3.24 10.67
N TYR A 115 -11.38 2.39 9.88
CA TYR A 115 -10.14 2.74 9.19
C TYR A 115 -10.30 3.86 8.19
N CYS A 116 -11.34 3.83 7.39
CA CYS A 116 -11.62 4.89 6.42
C CYS A 116 -11.86 6.24 7.10
N ASP A 117 -12.65 6.26 8.16
CA ASP A 117 -12.94 7.51 8.90
C ASP A 117 -11.67 8.09 9.53
N TRP A 118 -10.83 7.23 10.10
CA TRP A 118 -9.51 7.64 10.60
C TRP A 118 -8.60 8.20 9.50
N PHE A 119 -8.66 7.65 8.28
CA PHE A 119 -7.78 8.05 7.19
C PHE A 119 -8.25 9.32 6.44
N ARG A 120 -9.52 9.72 6.57
CA ARG A 120 -10.10 10.89 5.88
C ARG A 120 -9.28 12.17 6.04
N PRO A 121 -8.87 12.61 7.25
CA PRO A 121 -8.05 13.80 7.41
C PRO A 121 -6.71 13.72 6.67
N PHE A 122 -6.10 12.52 6.59
CA PHE A 122 -4.88 12.32 5.81
C PHE A 122 -5.15 12.47 4.31
N ALA A 123 -6.25 11.91 3.79
CA ALA A 123 -6.61 12.04 2.40
C ALA A 123 -6.80 13.51 1.98
N GLU A 124 -7.44 14.32 2.84
CA GLU A 124 -7.59 15.78 2.65
C GLU A 124 -6.24 16.48 2.64
N GLY A 125 -5.39 16.20 3.63
CA GLY A 125 -4.03 16.75 3.72
C GLY A 125 -3.19 16.37 2.50
N PHE A 126 -3.22 15.12 2.07
CA PHE A 126 -2.50 14.65 0.88
C PHE A 126 -2.97 15.37 -0.40
N LYS A 127 -4.28 15.54 -0.57
CA LYS A 127 -4.84 16.24 -1.73
C LYS A 127 -4.42 17.71 -1.77
N LYS A 128 -4.34 18.36 -0.60
CA LYS A 128 -3.89 19.74 -0.47
C LYS A 128 -2.43 19.92 -0.87
N ILE A 129 -1.53 19.10 -0.28
CA ILE A 129 -0.08 19.34 -0.41
C ILE A 129 0.55 18.76 -1.68
N LEU A 130 -0.07 17.75 -2.32
CA LEU A 130 0.43 17.19 -3.57
C LEU A 130 0.33 18.19 -4.71
N LYS A 131 1.37 18.27 -5.54
CA LYS A 131 1.35 18.94 -6.84
C LYS A 131 0.36 18.28 -7.78
N ASP A 132 -0.10 18.97 -8.81
CA ASP A 132 -1.08 18.42 -9.76
C ASP A 132 -0.56 17.18 -10.51
N ASP A 133 0.73 17.12 -10.81
CA ASP A 133 1.41 15.96 -11.37
C ASP A 133 2.01 15.01 -10.30
N GLY A 134 1.73 15.30 -9.02
CA GLY A 134 2.25 14.56 -7.88
C GLY A 134 1.63 13.18 -7.70
N SER A 135 2.36 12.32 -7.02
CA SER A 135 2.00 10.93 -6.77
C SER A 135 1.81 10.62 -5.29
N LEU A 136 0.83 9.76 -5.00
CA LEU A 136 0.60 9.16 -3.69
C LEU A 136 0.83 7.65 -3.81
N VAL A 137 1.82 7.12 -3.10
CA VAL A 137 2.13 5.69 -3.07
C VAL A 137 1.89 5.16 -1.67
N ILE A 138 1.00 4.19 -1.55
CA ILE A 138 0.61 3.58 -0.27
C ILE A 138 0.90 2.09 -0.30
N ASP A 139 1.84 1.62 0.53
CA ASP A 139 1.99 0.19 0.86
C ASP A 139 1.01 -0.18 1.96
N ILE A 140 0.11 -1.12 1.68
CA ILE A 140 -0.91 -1.54 2.61
C ILE A 140 -1.14 -3.05 2.56
N GLY A 141 -1.09 -3.69 3.72
CA GLY A 141 -1.37 -5.11 3.86
C GLY A 141 -2.84 -5.39 4.13
N GLY A 142 -3.34 -6.49 3.58
CA GLY A 142 -4.67 -6.98 3.95
C GLY A 142 -4.72 -7.52 5.37
N ALA A 143 -5.90 -7.49 5.96
CA ALA A 143 -6.21 -8.13 7.25
C ALA A 143 -7.29 -9.20 7.07
N TRP A 144 -7.52 -10.00 8.08
CA TRP A 144 -8.63 -10.98 8.11
C TRP A 144 -9.61 -10.63 9.20
N LYS A 145 -10.81 -11.20 9.06
CA LYS A 145 -11.84 -11.09 10.09
C LYS A 145 -11.50 -12.01 11.26
N ALA A 146 -11.71 -11.53 12.49
CA ALA A 146 -11.47 -12.33 13.69
C ALA A 146 -12.27 -13.64 13.67
N GLY A 147 -11.63 -14.74 14.06
CA GLY A 147 -12.29 -16.06 14.17
C GLY A 147 -12.65 -16.73 12.84
N THR A 148 -12.31 -16.15 11.69
CA THR A 148 -12.62 -16.73 10.37
C THR A 148 -11.39 -16.75 9.44
N PRO A 149 -11.32 -17.64 8.42
CA PRO A 149 -10.25 -17.63 7.43
C PRO A 149 -10.44 -16.58 6.33
N THR A 150 -11.48 -15.75 6.42
CA THR A 150 -11.84 -14.75 5.41
C THR A 150 -11.15 -13.42 5.64
N ARG A 151 -11.02 -12.61 4.58
CA ARG A 151 -10.33 -11.32 4.64
C ARG A 151 -11.30 -10.18 4.99
N SER A 152 -10.75 -9.17 5.68
CA SER A 152 -11.36 -7.84 5.74
C SER A 152 -11.15 -7.12 4.40
N LEU A 153 -12.10 -6.31 4.01
CA LEU A 153 -12.05 -5.51 2.78
C LEU A 153 -11.57 -4.07 3.02
N TYR A 154 -11.16 -3.72 4.26
CA TYR A 154 -10.85 -2.35 4.68
C TYR A 154 -9.91 -1.61 3.73
N HIS A 155 -8.89 -2.29 3.20
CA HIS A 155 -7.94 -1.66 2.29
C HIS A 155 -8.56 -1.37 0.92
N TYR A 156 -9.45 -2.21 0.40
CA TYR A 156 -10.20 -1.91 -0.82
C TYR A 156 -11.22 -0.78 -0.60
N GLU A 157 -11.87 -0.74 0.57
CA GLU A 157 -12.75 0.37 0.96
C GLU A 157 -11.97 1.69 1.02
N LEU A 158 -10.75 1.67 1.58
CA LEU A 158 -9.83 2.81 1.55
C LEU A 158 -9.49 3.25 0.12
N LEU A 159 -9.16 2.31 -0.77
CA LEU A 159 -8.87 2.63 -2.18
C LEU A 159 -10.06 3.31 -2.85
N LEU A 160 -11.26 2.75 -2.67
CA LEU A 160 -12.49 3.31 -3.23
C LEU A 160 -12.80 4.69 -2.65
N MET A 161 -12.59 4.90 -1.35
CA MET A 161 -12.74 6.21 -0.71
C MET A 161 -11.78 7.25 -1.32
N LEU A 162 -10.49 6.92 -1.45
CA LEU A 162 -9.50 7.81 -2.05
C LEU A 162 -9.85 8.19 -3.49
N CYS A 163 -10.34 7.24 -4.29
CA CYS A 163 -10.69 7.49 -5.68
C CYS A 163 -12.05 8.20 -5.82
N ASN A 164 -13.08 7.72 -5.15
CA ASN A 164 -14.46 8.15 -5.38
C ASN A 164 -14.83 9.41 -4.61
N GLU A 165 -14.29 9.58 -3.38
CA GLU A 165 -14.64 10.71 -2.52
C GLU A 165 -13.60 11.85 -2.62
N TYR A 166 -12.30 11.50 -2.68
CA TYR A 166 -11.21 12.48 -2.74
C TYR A 166 -10.68 12.74 -4.16
N GLY A 167 -11.17 12.00 -5.16
CA GLY A 167 -10.83 12.21 -6.57
C GLY A 167 -9.35 11.95 -6.88
N PHE A 168 -8.71 11.00 -6.18
CA PHE A 168 -7.44 10.45 -6.62
C PHE A 168 -7.64 9.50 -7.80
N HIS A 169 -6.65 9.40 -8.67
CA HIS A 169 -6.66 8.49 -9.81
C HIS A 169 -5.71 7.33 -9.55
N LEU A 170 -6.21 6.10 -9.59
CA LEU A 170 -5.35 4.92 -9.50
C LEU A 170 -4.57 4.78 -10.81
N ALA A 171 -3.28 5.16 -10.77
CA ALA A 171 -2.40 5.04 -11.93
C ALA A 171 -2.00 3.59 -12.19
N LEU A 172 -1.64 2.86 -11.15
CA LEU A 172 -1.38 1.42 -11.23
C LEU A 172 -1.40 0.78 -9.84
N GLU A 173 -1.93 -0.44 -9.75
CA GLU A 173 -1.78 -1.31 -8.60
C GLU A 173 -0.49 -2.14 -8.75
N HIS A 174 0.40 -2.03 -7.77
CA HIS A 174 1.58 -2.89 -7.63
C HIS A 174 1.35 -3.89 -6.51
N PHE A 175 2.07 -5.00 -6.57
CA PHE A 175 2.07 -6.05 -5.55
C PHE A 175 3.49 -6.23 -5.04
N TRP A 176 3.71 -5.94 -3.76
CA TRP A 176 4.97 -6.26 -3.11
C TRP A 176 4.89 -7.68 -2.55
N TRP A 177 5.56 -8.61 -3.23
CA TRP A 177 5.72 -9.97 -2.77
C TRP A 177 6.98 -10.10 -1.92
N ASN A 178 6.81 -10.48 -0.64
CA ASN A 178 7.92 -10.82 0.25
C ASN A 178 8.11 -12.34 0.31
N PRO A 179 9.07 -12.92 -0.44
CA PRO A 179 9.29 -14.37 -0.47
C PRO A 179 9.70 -14.94 0.89
N ALA A 180 10.34 -14.13 1.75
CA ALA A 180 10.79 -14.51 3.09
C ALA A 180 9.69 -14.45 4.15
N LYS A 181 8.45 -14.06 3.81
CA LYS A 181 7.36 -13.93 4.78
C LYS A 181 6.98 -15.29 5.36
N LEU A 182 6.94 -15.36 6.70
CA LEU A 182 6.53 -16.56 7.41
C LEU A 182 5.08 -16.96 7.08
N PRO A 183 4.72 -18.26 7.21
CA PRO A 183 3.37 -18.74 6.92
C PRO A 183 2.39 -18.24 7.98
N THR A 184 1.74 -17.14 7.67
CA THR A 184 0.72 -16.51 8.52
C THR A 184 -0.60 -16.32 7.76
N PRO A 185 -1.76 -16.30 8.46
CA PRO A 185 -1.96 -16.57 9.88
C PRO A 185 -1.83 -18.06 10.20
N ALA A 186 -1.12 -18.36 11.29
CA ALA A 186 -0.74 -19.73 11.62
C ALA A 186 -1.94 -20.68 11.77
N GLU A 187 -3.03 -20.21 12.39
CA GLU A 187 -4.27 -20.99 12.57
C GLU A 187 -4.79 -21.58 11.24
N TRP A 188 -4.91 -20.74 10.21
CA TRP A 188 -5.53 -21.11 8.94
C TRP A 188 -4.57 -21.73 7.94
N VAL A 189 -3.28 -21.36 8.03
CA VAL A 189 -2.23 -21.83 7.10
C VAL A 189 -1.58 -23.11 7.61
N ASN A 190 -1.15 -23.15 8.88
CA ASN A 190 -0.36 -24.24 9.43
C ASN A 190 -1.19 -25.25 10.21
N VAL A 191 -2.17 -24.80 11.02
CA VAL A 191 -2.97 -25.68 11.87
C VAL A 191 -4.10 -26.30 11.07
N ARG A 192 -5.02 -25.50 10.56
CA ARG A 192 -6.18 -25.99 9.80
C ARG A 192 -5.89 -26.25 8.33
N ARG A 193 -4.84 -25.70 7.77
CA ARG A 193 -4.37 -25.90 6.37
C ARG A 193 -5.45 -25.64 5.31
N VAL A 194 -6.29 -24.62 5.51
CA VAL A 194 -7.40 -24.28 4.63
C VAL A 194 -7.10 -23.17 3.64
N ARG A 195 -5.93 -22.54 3.75
CA ARG A 195 -5.51 -21.48 2.83
C ARG A 195 -3.99 -21.35 2.72
N PRO A 196 -3.46 -20.82 1.61
CA PRO A 196 -2.04 -20.48 1.51
C PRO A 196 -1.64 -19.31 2.41
N LYS A 197 -0.33 -19.10 2.62
CA LYS A 197 0.22 -17.98 3.38
C LYS A 197 -0.05 -16.64 2.68
N ASP A 198 -0.20 -15.61 3.48
CA ASP A 198 -0.34 -14.24 3.01
C ASP A 198 1.05 -13.61 2.86
N ALA A 199 1.52 -13.43 1.64
CA ALA A 199 2.88 -12.98 1.37
C ALA A 199 2.97 -11.73 0.48
N VAL A 200 1.82 -11.14 0.16
CA VAL A 200 1.72 -9.98 -0.74
C VAL A 200 1.07 -8.81 -0.02
N ASN A 201 1.64 -7.62 -0.18
CA ASN A 201 0.96 -6.36 0.12
C ASN A 201 0.54 -5.69 -1.19
N CYS A 202 -0.58 -4.98 -1.16
CA CYS A 202 -0.92 -4.02 -2.22
C CYS A 202 -0.07 -2.77 -2.05
N VAL A 203 0.47 -2.26 -3.16
CA VAL A 203 1.15 -0.96 -3.19
C VAL A 203 0.48 -0.14 -4.28
N TRP A 204 -0.38 0.78 -3.87
CA TRP A 204 -1.13 1.58 -4.81
C TRP A 204 -0.35 2.82 -5.18
N TRP A 205 -0.18 3.01 -6.48
CA TRP A 205 0.27 4.26 -7.05
C TRP A 205 -0.95 5.05 -7.51
N LEU A 206 -1.29 6.07 -6.75
CA LEU A 206 -2.33 7.03 -7.07
C LEU A 206 -1.71 8.36 -7.50
N SER A 207 -2.47 9.17 -8.20
CA SER A 207 -2.06 10.52 -8.61
C SER A 207 -3.16 11.54 -8.34
N LYS A 208 -2.78 12.81 -8.18
CA LYS A 208 -3.73 13.91 -7.96
C LYS A 208 -4.59 14.19 -9.18
N THR A 209 -4.00 14.06 -10.39
CA THR A 209 -4.66 14.17 -11.68
C THR A 209 -4.41 12.91 -12.52
N PRO A 210 -5.11 12.71 -13.67
CA PRO A 210 -4.88 11.53 -14.53
C PRO A 210 -3.48 11.44 -15.15
N PHE A 211 -2.66 12.47 -15.02
CA PHE A 211 -1.36 12.61 -15.71
C PHE A 211 -0.21 12.80 -14.71
N PRO A 212 0.18 11.76 -13.95
CA PRO A 212 1.28 11.85 -13.00
C PRO A 212 2.63 12.02 -13.72
N LYS A 213 3.53 12.79 -13.10
CA LYS A 213 4.94 12.82 -13.47
C LYS A 213 5.57 11.46 -13.17
N ALA A 214 5.99 10.73 -14.21
CA ALA A 214 6.65 9.45 -14.04
C ALA A 214 7.50 9.05 -15.25
N SER A 215 8.48 8.17 -15.03
CA SER A 215 9.26 7.56 -16.10
C SER A 215 9.70 6.15 -15.72
N ASN A 216 9.20 5.13 -16.41
CA ASN A 216 9.62 3.75 -16.24
C ASN A 216 11.06 3.48 -16.68
N ARG A 217 11.66 4.39 -17.46
CA ARG A 217 13.08 4.29 -17.87
C ARG A 217 14.04 4.34 -16.69
N ARG A 218 13.63 4.93 -15.57
CA ARG A 218 14.46 5.08 -14.37
C ARG A 218 14.49 3.81 -13.51
N VAL A 219 13.57 2.87 -13.78
CA VAL A 219 13.38 1.64 -13.01
C VAL A 219 13.47 0.38 -13.86
N LEU A 220 14.11 0.46 -15.03
CA LEU A 220 14.30 -0.68 -15.91
C LEU A 220 15.05 -1.80 -15.19
N ALA A 221 14.59 -3.00 -15.40
CA ALA A 221 15.24 -4.24 -14.97
C ALA A 221 16.21 -4.75 -16.03
N PRO A 222 17.22 -5.55 -15.65
CA PRO A 222 18.09 -6.20 -16.62
C PRO A 222 17.32 -7.03 -17.64
N TYR A 223 17.78 -7.05 -18.87
CA TYR A 223 17.22 -7.94 -19.88
C TYR A 223 17.38 -9.40 -19.49
N SER A 224 16.39 -10.22 -19.79
CA SER A 224 16.49 -11.66 -19.75
C SER A 224 17.51 -12.16 -20.79
N ASP A 225 18.07 -13.35 -20.59
CA ASP A 225 19.05 -13.92 -21.52
C ASP A 225 18.45 -14.15 -22.91
N SER A 226 17.18 -14.48 -23.00
CA SER A 226 16.46 -14.57 -24.28
C SER A 226 16.38 -13.21 -24.99
N MET A 227 16.15 -12.12 -24.25
CA MET A 227 16.14 -10.78 -24.83
C MET A 227 17.53 -10.31 -25.24
N LYS A 228 18.56 -10.60 -24.44
CA LYS A 228 19.96 -10.33 -24.80
C LYS A 228 20.34 -11.05 -26.09
N SER A 229 19.96 -12.34 -26.23
CA SER A 229 20.17 -13.13 -27.45
C SER A 229 19.43 -12.53 -28.64
N LEU A 230 18.19 -12.08 -28.47
CA LEU A 230 17.41 -11.43 -29.51
C LEU A 230 18.04 -10.12 -29.98
N LEU A 231 18.50 -9.28 -29.04
CA LEU A 231 19.21 -8.03 -29.37
C LEU A 231 20.51 -8.29 -30.16
N LYS A 232 21.23 -9.37 -29.81
CA LYS A 232 22.48 -9.76 -30.49
C LYS A 232 22.25 -10.32 -31.89
N ASN A 233 21.23 -11.16 -32.09
CA ASN A 233 20.97 -11.92 -33.29
C ASN A 233 20.00 -11.23 -34.26
N GLY A 234 19.40 -10.12 -33.85
CA GLY A 234 18.35 -9.42 -34.56
C GLY A 234 16.96 -10.03 -34.36
N TYR A 235 15.95 -9.21 -34.54
CA TYR A 235 14.55 -9.59 -34.45
C TYR A 235 13.91 -9.53 -35.84
N GLN A 236 13.28 -10.62 -36.26
CA GLN A 236 12.44 -10.63 -37.45
C GLN A 236 10.97 -10.48 -37.03
N ALA A 237 10.32 -9.47 -37.57
CA ALA A 237 8.89 -9.23 -37.31
C ALA A 237 8.06 -10.46 -37.73
N LYS A 238 7.20 -10.94 -36.81
CA LYS A 238 6.30 -12.07 -37.04
C LYS A 238 4.89 -11.70 -36.61
N THR A 239 3.92 -12.09 -37.41
CA THR A 239 2.52 -12.05 -37.01
C THR A 239 2.26 -13.20 -36.03
N ARG A 240 1.77 -12.89 -34.84
CA ARG A 240 1.38 -13.91 -33.85
C ARG A 240 0.06 -14.58 -34.28
N PRO A 241 -0.25 -15.80 -33.77
CA PRO A 241 -1.55 -16.44 -34.00
C PRO A 241 -2.75 -15.59 -33.57
N SER A 242 -2.55 -14.66 -32.62
CA SER A 242 -3.55 -13.67 -32.18
C SER A 242 -3.76 -12.49 -33.13
N GLY A 243 -3.12 -12.46 -34.28
CA GLY A 243 -3.21 -11.36 -35.24
C GLY A 243 -2.35 -10.13 -34.91
N HIS A 244 -1.67 -10.11 -33.75
CA HIS A 244 -0.77 -9.00 -33.41
C HIS A 244 0.54 -9.07 -34.18
N VAL A 245 0.87 -7.96 -34.85
CA VAL A 245 2.17 -7.76 -35.50
C VAL A 245 3.11 -7.07 -34.53
N ILE A 246 4.18 -7.76 -34.15
CA ILE A 246 5.26 -7.14 -33.38
C ILE A 246 6.23 -6.55 -34.41
N SER A 247 6.33 -5.22 -34.44
CA SER A 247 7.18 -4.49 -35.36
C SER A 247 8.67 -4.71 -35.07
N GLU A 248 9.54 -4.42 -36.04
CA GLU A 248 10.99 -4.47 -35.88
C GLU A 248 11.53 -3.58 -34.78
N LYS A 249 10.74 -2.56 -34.34
CA LYS A 249 11.05 -1.71 -33.19
C LYS A 249 11.21 -2.48 -31.87
N PHE A 250 10.70 -3.72 -31.79
CA PHE A 250 10.90 -4.61 -30.65
C PHE A 250 12.38 -5.02 -30.47
N GLY A 251 13.16 -5.04 -31.54
CA GLY A 251 14.61 -5.30 -31.54
C GLY A 251 15.47 -4.10 -31.11
N LYS A 252 14.87 -2.97 -30.74
CA LYS A 252 15.61 -1.79 -30.27
C LYS A 252 16.08 -1.98 -28.81
N ASP A 253 17.36 -1.73 -28.57
CA ASP A 253 17.87 -1.66 -27.21
C ASP A 253 17.37 -0.38 -26.50
N ASN A 254 16.62 -0.55 -25.43
CA ASN A 254 16.09 0.50 -24.58
C ASN A 254 16.81 0.59 -23.22
N GLY A 255 17.94 -0.12 -23.04
CA GLY A 255 18.72 -0.13 -21.81
C GLY A 255 18.22 -1.08 -20.72
N GLY A 256 17.14 -1.83 -20.96
CA GLY A 256 16.55 -2.78 -20.01
C GLY A 256 15.08 -3.07 -20.29
N SER A 257 14.54 -4.03 -19.56
CA SER A 257 13.14 -4.43 -19.60
C SER A 257 12.29 -3.56 -18.70
N VAL A 258 11.10 -3.17 -19.15
CA VAL A 258 10.10 -2.54 -18.26
C VAL A 258 9.68 -3.57 -17.21
N PRO A 259 9.81 -3.27 -15.91
CA PRO A 259 9.46 -4.20 -14.85
C PRO A 259 7.94 -4.44 -14.80
N PRO A 260 7.49 -5.62 -14.36
CA PRO A 260 6.07 -5.85 -14.07
C PRO A 260 5.66 -5.09 -12.79
N ASN A 261 4.37 -5.00 -12.56
CA ASN A 261 3.82 -4.45 -11.33
C ASN A 261 3.89 -5.41 -10.12
N LEU A 262 4.60 -6.53 -10.23
CA LEU A 262 4.94 -7.45 -9.15
C LEU A 262 6.37 -7.19 -8.68
N LEU A 263 6.53 -6.66 -7.48
CA LEU A 263 7.82 -6.34 -6.88
C LEU A 263 8.23 -7.48 -5.93
N ALA A 264 9.14 -8.34 -6.37
CA ALA A 264 9.67 -9.46 -5.60
C ALA A 264 10.85 -8.98 -4.74
N ILE A 265 10.58 -8.41 -3.57
CA ILE A 265 11.59 -7.82 -2.69
C ILE A 265 11.54 -8.51 -1.33
N ALA A 266 12.62 -9.20 -0.94
CA ALA A 266 12.74 -9.79 0.38
C ALA A 266 12.91 -8.69 1.45
N ASN A 267 12.16 -8.79 2.54
CA ASN A 267 12.29 -7.84 3.65
C ASN A 267 13.40 -8.24 4.64
N THR A 268 14.60 -8.44 4.12
CA THR A 268 15.77 -8.89 4.92
C THR A 268 16.98 -7.97 4.79
N GLU A 269 17.11 -7.25 3.69
CA GLU A 269 18.39 -6.63 3.31
C GLU A 269 18.70 -5.30 3.98
N SER A 270 17.72 -4.41 4.15
CA SER A 270 17.99 -3.03 4.57
C SER A 270 17.85 -2.80 6.08
N ASN A 271 17.58 -3.85 6.85
CA ASN A 271 17.22 -3.71 8.26
C ASN A 271 18.28 -4.22 9.24
N GLY A 272 19.34 -4.85 8.77
CA GLY A 272 20.41 -5.36 9.62
C GLY A 272 21.08 -4.25 10.43
N THR A 273 21.62 -3.24 9.77
CA THR A 273 22.32 -2.12 10.42
C THR A 273 21.40 -1.35 11.38
N TYR A 274 20.15 -1.10 11.00
CA TYR A 274 19.15 -0.48 11.87
C TYR A 274 18.87 -1.30 13.12
N GLN A 275 18.67 -2.61 12.97
CA GLN A 275 18.40 -3.49 14.10
C GLN A 275 19.60 -3.59 15.04
N ASP A 276 20.80 -3.68 14.50
CA ASP A 276 22.04 -3.76 15.28
C ASP A 276 22.32 -2.45 16.04
N TYR A 277 22.02 -1.31 15.41
CA TYR A 277 22.09 -0.02 16.07
C TYR A 277 21.12 0.07 17.25
N CYS A 278 19.85 -0.31 17.05
CA CYS A 278 18.86 -0.31 18.11
C CYS A 278 19.26 -1.27 19.25
N ARG A 279 19.66 -2.50 18.93
CA ARG A 279 20.09 -3.49 19.96
C ARG A 279 21.28 -2.99 20.78
N LYS A 280 22.30 -2.41 20.14
CA LYS A 280 23.49 -1.89 20.82
C LYS A 280 23.17 -0.74 21.78
N ARG A 281 22.11 0.01 21.51
CA ARG A 281 21.67 1.18 22.32
C ARG A 281 20.46 0.88 23.23
N GLY A 282 19.94 -0.35 23.21
CA GLY A 282 18.76 -0.72 24.01
C GLY A 282 17.47 -0.03 23.56
N LEU A 283 17.39 0.35 22.26
CA LEU A 283 16.24 1.06 21.68
C LEU A 283 15.19 0.07 21.17
N ASP A 284 13.92 0.50 21.20
CA ASP A 284 12.83 -0.25 20.62
C ASP A 284 12.95 -0.32 19.10
N ILE A 285 12.92 -1.54 18.56
CA ILE A 285 12.95 -1.76 17.12
C ILE A 285 11.55 -1.53 16.55
N HIS A 286 11.41 -0.63 15.59
CA HIS A 286 10.13 -0.44 14.89
C HIS A 286 9.67 -1.76 14.26
N PRO A 287 8.45 -2.25 14.60
CA PRO A 287 8.03 -3.62 14.26
C PRO A 287 7.62 -3.82 12.79
N ALA A 288 7.24 -2.74 12.11
CA ALA A 288 6.77 -2.76 10.72
C ALA A 288 7.65 -1.86 9.85
N ARG A 289 8.48 -2.47 9.03
CA ARG A 289 9.42 -1.77 8.14
C ARG A 289 9.38 -2.41 6.77
N PHE A 290 9.47 -1.61 5.75
CA PHE A 290 9.70 -2.08 4.38
C PHE A 290 11.20 -1.96 4.00
N PRO A 291 11.69 -2.76 3.05
CA PRO A 291 13.07 -2.67 2.57
C PRO A 291 13.26 -1.39 1.75
N SER A 292 14.50 -0.87 1.73
CA SER A 292 14.86 0.36 0.99
C SER A 292 14.55 0.29 -0.50
N ALA A 293 14.61 -0.88 -1.10
CA ALA A 293 14.30 -1.10 -2.51
C ALA A 293 12.84 -0.73 -2.88
N LEU A 294 11.91 -0.80 -1.92
CA LEU A 294 10.51 -0.44 -2.19
C LEU A 294 10.33 1.06 -2.41
N PRO A 295 10.69 1.97 -1.48
CA PRO A 295 10.59 3.39 -1.74
C PRO A 295 11.55 3.84 -2.85
N GLU A 296 12.75 3.23 -3.00
CA GLU A 296 13.66 3.55 -4.08
C GLU A 296 13.01 3.42 -5.45
N TYR A 297 12.28 2.31 -5.69
CA TYR A 297 11.57 2.08 -6.93
C TYR A 297 10.63 3.24 -7.28
N PHE A 298 9.77 3.65 -6.35
CA PHE A 298 8.79 4.70 -6.59
C PHE A 298 9.41 6.08 -6.64
N ILE A 299 10.38 6.40 -5.76
CA ILE A 299 11.09 7.68 -5.77
C ILE A 299 11.79 7.89 -7.12
N ARG A 300 12.50 6.88 -7.64
CA ARG A 300 13.11 6.95 -8.98
C ARG A 300 12.07 7.10 -10.08
N MET A 301 10.97 6.34 -10.01
CA MET A 301 9.97 6.32 -11.07
C MET A 301 9.20 7.64 -11.17
N THR A 302 8.83 8.25 -10.02
CA THR A 302 7.86 9.35 -9.97
C THR A 302 8.46 10.71 -9.63
N THR A 303 9.77 10.81 -9.36
CA THR A 303 10.43 12.07 -9.01
C THR A 303 11.74 12.29 -9.74
N ASP A 304 12.17 13.55 -9.84
CA ASP A 304 13.51 13.96 -10.28
C ASP A 304 14.38 14.38 -9.08
N PRO A 305 15.72 14.42 -9.20
CA PRO A 305 16.58 15.08 -8.19
C PRO A 305 16.10 16.50 -7.91
N GLY A 306 16.05 16.88 -6.61
CA GLY A 306 15.52 18.18 -6.16
C GLY A 306 14.00 18.20 -5.92
N ASP A 307 13.23 17.20 -6.35
CA ASP A 307 11.81 17.06 -5.99
C ASP A 307 11.64 16.74 -4.50
N PHE A 308 10.45 17.01 -3.97
CA PHE A 308 10.13 16.83 -2.55
C PHE A 308 9.33 15.53 -2.31
N VAL A 309 9.85 14.68 -1.41
CA VAL A 309 9.26 13.41 -0.97
C VAL A 309 8.79 13.52 0.48
N PHE A 310 7.58 13.06 0.76
CA PHE A 310 6.98 13.09 2.09
C PHE A 310 6.56 11.70 2.56
N ASP A 311 6.87 11.37 3.83
CA ASP A 311 6.35 10.18 4.52
C ASP A 311 5.67 10.59 5.83
N PRO A 312 4.32 10.58 5.87
CA PRO A 312 3.55 10.94 7.06
C PRO A 312 3.59 9.89 8.18
N PHE A 313 4.08 8.69 7.92
CA PHE A 313 4.20 7.59 8.89
C PHE A 313 5.64 7.07 8.89
N GLY A 314 6.59 7.96 9.19
CA GLY A 314 8.01 7.81 8.94
C GLY A 314 8.66 6.60 9.60
N GLY A 315 8.19 6.17 10.76
CA GLY A 315 8.70 4.99 11.46
C GLY A 315 10.22 5.03 11.64
N SER A 316 10.92 4.11 10.98
CA SER A 316 12.40 4.07 10.95
C SER A 316 13.03 4.93 9.85
N CYS A 317 12.30 5.86 9.25
CA CYS A 317 12.73 6.84 8.26
C CYS A 317 13.45 6.26 7.01
N VAL A 318 13.00 5.11 6.51
CA VAL A 318 13.57 4.49 5.31
C VAL A 318 13.36 5.37 4.08
N THR A 319 12.16 5.93 3.93
CA THR A 319 11.80 6.83 2.82
C THR A 319 12.71 8.05 2.79
N GLY A 320 12.95 8.66 3.94
CA GLY A 320 13.85 9.83 4.06
C GLY A 320 15.29 9.50 3.67
N ALA A 321 15.84 8.40 4.21
CA ALA A 321 17.21 7.99 3.90
C ALA A 321 17.41 7.65 2.41
N VAL A 322 16.44 7.01 1.77
CA VAL A 322 16.48 6.74 0.33
C VAL A 322 16.36 8.02 -0.48
N SER A 323 15.51 8.96 -0.06
CA SER A 323 15.35 10.26 -0.70
C SER A 323 16.65 11.08 -0.65
N GLU A 324 17.30 11.12 0.52
CA GLU A 324 18.62 11.74 0.71
C GLU A 324 19.65 11.18 -0.27
N ALA A 325 19.79 9.85 -0.29
CA ALA A 325 20.75 9.16 -1.16
C ALA A 325 20.47 9.37 -2.66
N LEU A 326 19.24 9.67 -3.02
CA LEU A 326 18.82 9.95 -4.40
C LEU A 326 18.81 11.43 -4.74
N GLY A 327 19.20 12.33 -3.83
CA GLY A 327 19.23 13.77 -4.06
C GLY A 327 17.85 14.43 -4.13
N ARG A 328 16.88 13.90 -3.40
CA ARG A 328 15.53 14.48 -3.26
C ARG A 328 15.44 15.22 -1.94
N HIS A 329 14.71 16.34 -1.93
CA HIS A 329 14.28 16.92 -0.67
C HIS A 329 13.26 16.01 0.00
N TRP A 330 13.23 15.97 1.34
CA TRP A 330 12.33 15.06 2.03
C TRP A 330 11.91 15.54 3.42
N ALA A 331 10.76 15.04 3.86
CA ALA A 331 10.33 15.08 5.24
C ALA A 331 9.71 13.72 5.65
N CYS A 332 10.07 13.26 6.85
CA CYS A 332 9.42 12.14 7.51
C CYS A 332 8.87 12.60 8.85
N VAL A 333 7.62 12.29 9.14
CA VAL A 333 6.98 12.61 10.41
C VAL A 333 6.66 11.32 11.16
N GLU A 334 7.03 11.27 12.44
CA GLU A 334 6.79 10.14 13.32
C GLU A 334 6.35 10.62 14.71
N MET A 335 5.29 10.01 15.24
CA MET A 335 4.76 10.38 16.55
C MET A 335 5.60 9.84 17.71
N ASN A 336 6.24 8.69 17.52
CA ASN A 336 7.04 8.04 18.54
C ASN A 336 8.51 8.43 18.41
N SER A 337 8.99 9.28 19.32
CA SER A 337 10.39 9.74 19.35
C SER A 337 11.41 8.60 19.50
N ALA A 338 11.05 7.49 20.15
CA ALA A 338 11.94 6.34 20.29
C ALA A 338 12.23 5.67 18.93
N TYR A 339 11.27 5.71 17.98
CA TYR A 339 11.52 5.22 16.62
C TYR A 339 12.42 6.16 15.82
N LEU A 340 12.32 7.46 16.06
CA LEU A 340 13.22 8.45 15.45
C LEU A 340 14.66 8.31 15.95
N GLU A 341 14.84 7.96 17.22
CA GLU A 341 16.17 7.69 17.77
C GLU A 341 16.82 6.48 17.07
N GLY A 342 16.08 5.41 16.86
CA GLY A 342 16.52 4.28 16.05
C GLY A 342 16.80 4.66 14.59
N ALA A 343 16.01 5.56 14.01
CA ALA A 343 16.16 6.04 12.64
C ALA A 343 17.46 6.78 12.39
N MET A 344 18.09 7.35 13.43
CA MET A 344 19.41 7.99 13.34
C MET A 344 20.49 7.06 12.75
N SER A 345 20.35 5.75 12.92
CA SER A 345 21.23 4.75 12.29
C SER A 345 21.37 4.88 10.77
N ARG A 346 20.43 5.56 10.12
CA ARG A 346 20.40 5.73 8.66
C ARG A 346 21.16 6.99 8.19
N PHE A 347 21.48 7.88 9.14
CA PHE A 347 22.10 9.17 8.89
C PHE A 347 23.46 9.30 9.60
N GLU A 348 23.71 8.43 10.59
CA GLU A 348 24.99 8.30 11.26
C GLU A 348 25.79 7.13 10.66
N GLY A 349 26.81 7.38 9.88
CA GLY A 349 27.69 6.35 9.28
C GLY A 349 27.59 6.28 7.76
N ASP A 350 27.79 5.08 7.22
CA ASP A 350 27.78 4.88 5.76
C ASP A 350 26.38 5.13 5.16
N PRO A 351 26.32 5.78 4.01
CA PRO A 351 25.05 6.00 3.30
C PRO A 351 24.31 4.69 3.04
N ILE A 352 22.98 4.78 2.97
CA ILE A 352 22.14 3.65 2.60
C ILE A 352 22.54 3.11 1.23
N VAL A 353 22.76 1.81 1.13
CA VAL A 353 23.09 1.15 -0.16
C VAL A 353 21.80 0.99 -0.97
N LEU A 354 21.76 1.62 -2.12
CA LEU A 354 20.61 1.58 -3.02
C LEU A 354 20.53 0.22 -3.74
N ALA A 355 19.30 -0.22 -4.00
CA ALA A 355 19.04 -1.51 -4.62
C ALA A 355 19.56 -1.58 -6.06
N LYS A 356 19.49 -0.48 -6.82
CA LYS A 356 19.96 -0.42 -8.20
C LYS A 356 21.47 -0.63 -8.31
N ASP A 357 22.21 -0.38 -7.25
CA ASP A 357 23.66 -0.57 -7.21
C ASP A 357 24.03 -2.05 -6.87
N LYS A 358 23.03 -2.88 -6.57
CA LYS A 358 23.18 -4.33 -6.35
C LYS A 358 22.59 -5.10 -7.53
N PRO A 359 23.36 -5.93 -8.26
CA PRO A 359 22.90 -6.62 -9.49
C PRO A 359 21.68 -7.54 -9.35
N SER A 360 21.27 -7.86 -8.13
CA SER A 360 20.23 -8.87 -7.85
C SER A 360 18.93 -8.34 -7.22
N SER A 361 18.79 -7.05 -6.97
CA SER A 361 17.74 -6.57 -6.05
C SER A 361 16.37 -6.30 -6.67
N TYR A 362 16.26 -6.20 -7.99
CA TYR A 362 14.97 -6.32 -8.69
C TYR A 362 14.92 -7.67 -9.38
N THR A 363 14.77 -8.76 -8.62
CA THR A 363 14.59 -10.08 -9.20
C THR A 363 13.24 -10.11 -9.89
N ILE A 364 13.28 -9.92 -11.22
CA ILE A 364 12.16 -10.33 -12.06
C ILE A 364 12.10 -11.85 -11.93
N PHE A 365 11.01 -12.34 -11.37
CA PHE A 365 10.75 -13.76 -11.34
C PHE A 365 10.61 -14.22 -12.79
N THR A 366 11.70 -14.66 -13.38
CA THR A 366 11.63 -15.52 -14.55
C THR A 366 11.39 -16.91 -13.98
N PRO A 367 10.22 -17.54 -14.18
CA PRO A 367 10.04 -18.93 -13.83
C PRO A 367 11.04 -19.72 -14.65
N CYS A 368 12.19 -20.05 -14.08
CA CYS A 368 13.06 -21.04 -14.66
C CYS A 368 12.39 -22.38 -14.46
N ALA A 369 11.82 -22.94 -15.51
CA ALA A 369 11.22 -24.26 -15.51
C ALA A 369 12.17 -25.35 -14.96
N ALA A 370 13.48 -25.08 -14.95
CA ALA A 370 14.50 -25.96 -14.39
C ALA A 370 14.59 -25.94 -12.86
N GLN A 371 14.32 -24.80 -12.18
CA GLN A 371 14.40 -24.73 -10.71
C GLN A 371 13.18 -25.31 -10.00
N VAL A 372 12.07 -25.53 -10.68
CA VAL A 372 10.90 -26.20 -10.11
C VAL A 372 11.11 -27.69 -9.96
N MET A 373 12.02 -28.28 -10.71
CA MET A 373 12.30 -29.72 -10.67
C MET A 373 13.37 -30.13 -9.62
N GLU A 374 14.24 -29.23 -9.20
CA GLU A 374 15.30 -29.57 -8.21
C GLU A 374 14.81 -29.57 -6.75
N ASN A 375 13.66 -28.95 -6.46
CA ASN A 375 13.06 -28.94 -5.12
C ASN A 375 11.82 -29.83 -4.98
N ALA A 376 11.53 -30.68 -5.94
CA ALA A 376 10.52 -31.72 -5.82
C ALA A 376 11.11 -32.85 -4.96
N VAL A 377 10.81 -32.85 -3.67
CA VAL A 377 11.03 -34.01 -2.81
C VAL A 377 10.33 -35.20 -3.48
N PRO A 378 11.01 -36.32 -3.76
CA PRO A 378 10.35 -37.49 -4.36
C PRO A 378 9.23 -37.92 -3.41
N LEU A 379 8.01 -37.99 -3.94
CA LEU A 379 6.92 -38.71 -3.27
C LEU A 379 7.39 -40.16 -3.13
N VAL A 380 7.77 -40.54 -1.91
CA VAL A 380 7.98 -41.95 -1.57
C VAL A 380 6.65 -42.63 -1.76
N ALA A 381 6.58 -43.46 -2.79
CA ALA A 381 5.44 -44.36 -2.98
C ALA A 381 5.39 -45.31 -1.77
N ASP A 382 4.42 -45.15 -0.92
CA ASP A 382 4.09 -46.10 0.15
C ASP A 382 3.73 -47.43 -0.51
N GLY A 383 4.71 -48.32 -0.54
CA GLY A 383 4.52 -49.73 -0.92
C GLY A 383 3.64 -50.41 0.09
N GLY A 384 2.39 -50.61 -0.24
CA GLY A 384 1.45 -51.39 0.53
C GLY A 384 1.96 -52.80 0.81
N ALA A 385 2.47 -53.05 2.02
CA ALA A 385 2.74 -54.37 2.51
C ALA A 385 1.40 -55.00 3.01
N ALA A 386 0.93 -56.02 2.31
CA ALA A 386 -0.19 -56.85 2.72
C ALA A 386 0.10 -57.53 4.06
N ARG A 387 -0.79 -57.36 5.03
CA ARG A 387 -0.78 -58.15 6.28
C ARG A 387 -1.32 -59.54 6.01
N PRO A 388 -0.65 -60.64 6.46
CA PRO A 388 -1.22 -61.95 6.42
C PRO A 388 -2.31 -62.11 7.50
N LYS A 389 -3.38 -62.77 7.14
CA LYS A 389 -4.45 -63.22 8.06
C LYS A 389 -3.89 -64.29 9.00
N LYS A 390 -4.04 -64.15 10.29
CA LYS A 390 -4.41 -65.18 11.26
C LYS A 390 -5.26 -64.55 12.34
#